data_a2023d2aa9460534f712834f6ce7eeda
#
_entry.id   a2023d2aa9460534f712834f6ce7eeda
#
_cell.length_a   1.000
_cell.length_b   1.000
_cell.length_c   1.000
_cell.angle_alpha   90.00
_cell.angle_beta   90.00
_cell.angle_gamma   90.00
#
_symmetry.space_group_name_H-M   'P 1'
#
loop_
_entity.id
_entity.type
_entity.pdbx_description
1 polymer ?
#
loop_
_entity_poly.entity_id
_entity_poly.type
_entity_poly.pdbx_seq_one_letter_code
_entity_poly.pdbx_strand_id
1 'polypeptide(L)'
;MGSEMCIRDRLLDEAPHVQFQVSCTVSAYNAWHCFDFFDDWIERGWVTPQQVDLNLLLYPEHMRAQVLPEHFRKQIQDKARDYIKRHNLEEVDVNGRSFAAANALIEFLETGHETNWNLFELDNKSVDDLRNETLYDVFPELRFND
;
A
#
# COMPACT_ATOMS: atom_id res chain seq x y z
N MET A 1 6.90 16.37 -10.02
CA MET A 1 7.42 14.99 -10.06
C MET A 1 8.91 14.88 -10.45
N GLY A 2 9.70 15.92 -10.31
CA GLY A 2 11.08 15.90 -10.80
C GLY A 2 12.18 15.75 -9.75
N SER A 3 11.98 16.20 -8.51
CA SER A 3 13.09 16.33 -7.57
C SER A 3 13.46 15.04 -6.83
N GLU A 4 12.50 14.22 -6.46
CA GLU A 4 12.76 13.00 -5.66
C GLU A 4 13.39 11.90 -6.50
N MET A 5 12.96 11.75 -7.75
CA MET A 5 13.57 10.81 -8.71
C MET A 5 15.00 11.22 -9.08
N CYS A 6 15.26 12.52 -9.21
CA CYS A 6 16.63 13.03 -9.43
C CYS A 6 17.56 12.72 -8.26
N ILE A 7 17.06 12.76 -7.02
CA ILE A 7 17.86 12.44 -5.83
C ILE A 7 18.20 10.95 -5.82
N ARG A 8 17.24 10.08 -6.10
CA ARG A 8 17.46 8.63 -6.18
C ARG A 8 18.48 8.28 -7.27
N ASP A 9 18.28 8.76 -8.49
CA ASP A 9 19.14 8.47 -9.63
C ASP A 9 20.56 8.94 -9.37
N ARG A 10 20.72 10.13 -8.81
CA ARG A 10 22.00 10.66 -8.40
C ARG A 10 22.67 9.83 -7.30
N LEU A 11 21.90 9.35 -6.30
CA LEU A 11 22.44 8.49 -5.25
C LEU A 11 22.91 7.13 -5.80
N LEU A 12 22.19 6.54 -6.76
CA LEU A 12 22.59 5.29 -7.39
C LEU A 12 23.87 5.46 -8.20
N ASP A 13 24.05 6.59 -8.87
CA ASP A 13 25.24 6.89 -9.67
C ASP A 13 26.46 7.26 -8.81
N GLU A 14 26.28 8.15 -7.81
CA GLU A 14 27.37 8.69 -6.99
C GLU A 14 27.74 7.76 -5.81
N ALA A 15 26.80 6.90 -5.36
CA ALA A 15 26.97 6.06 -4.17
C ALA A 15 26.40 4.65 -4.40
N PRO A 16 26.94 3.85 -5.32
CA PRO A 16 26.42 2.53 -5.69
C PRO A 16 26.43 1.50 -4.54
N HIS A 17 27.12 1.80 -3.44
CA HIS A 17 27.15 1.00 -2.23
C HIS A 17 25.95 1.24 -1.30
N VAL A 18 25.15 2.28 -1.56
CA VAL A 18 23.94 2.58 -0.78
C VAL A 18 22.82 1.67 -1.21
N GLN A 19 22.23 0.96 -0.25
CA GLN A 19 21.05 0.16 -0.49
C GLN A 19 19.82 1.05 -0.41
N PHE A 20 19.07 1.10 -1.50
CA PHE A 20 17.80 1.80 -1.57
C PHE A 20 16.65 0.86 -1.20
N GLN A 21 15.73 1.31 -0.37
CA GLN A 21 14.55 0.55 0.04
C GLN A 21 13.33 1.45 0.04
N VAL A 22 12.21 0.93 -0.44
CA VAL A 22 10.90 1.59 -0.36
C VAL A 22 10.13 0.97 0.79
N SER A 23 9.68 1.79 1.71
CA SER A 23 8.81 1.38 2.82
C SER A 23 7.50 2.13 2.71
N CYS A 24 6.42 1.43 2.41
CA CYS A 24 5.07 1.99 2.23
C CYS A 24 4.23 1.75 3.48
N THR A 25 3.62 2.79 4.04
CA THR A 25 2.62 2.62 5.10
C THR A 25 1.25 2.37 4.47
N VAL A 26 0.69 1.19 4.72
CA VAL A 26 -0.60 0.75 4.18
C VAL A 26 -1.74 1.16 5.12
N SER A 27 -2.71 1.87 4.56
CA SER A 27 -3.91 2.38 5.21
C SER A 27 -5.16 2.09 4.36
N ALA A 28 -6.34 2.48 4.82
CA ALA A 28 -7.57 2.37 4.04
C ALA A 28 -7.50 3.11 2.69
N TYR A 29 -6.70 4.18 2.59
CA TYR A 29 -6.57 4.97 1.35
C TYR A 29 -5.82 4.25 0.24
N ASN A 30 -4.75 3.54 0.56
CA ASN A 30 -3.81 3.02 -0.43
C ASN A 30 -3.72 1.50 -0.47
N ALA A 31 -4.39 0.78 0.43
CA ALA A 31 -4.32 -0.69 0.48
C ALA A 31 -4.69 -1.34 -0.85
N TRP A 32 -5.67 -0.77 -1.57
CA TRP A 32 -6.13 -1.28 -2.86
C TRP A 32 -5.06 -1.19 -3.96
N HIS A 33 -4.28 -0.11 -3.96
CA HIS A 33 -3.31 0.20 -5.01
C HIS A 33 -1.85 -0.08 -4.64
N CYS A 34 -1.56 -0.49 -3.41
CA CYS A 34 -0.17 -0.61 -2.95
C CYS A 34 0.65 -1.60 -3.79
N PHE A 35 0.07 -2.73 -4.20
CA PHE A 35 0.77 -3.71 -5.04
C PHE A 35 0.90 -3.26 -6.49
N ASP A 36 -0.10 -2.57 -7.04
CA ASP A 36 -0.02 -1.98 -8.38
C ASP A 36 1.10 -0.92 -8.44
N PHE A 37 1.24 -0.14 -7.37
CA PHE A 37 2.33 0.82 -7.21
C PHE A 37 3.70 0.14 -7.14
N PHE A 38 3.83 -0.96 -6.39
CA PHE A 38 5.09 -1.70 -6.30
C PHE A 38 5.46 -2.33 -7.64
N ASP A 39 4.49 -2.90 -8.35
CA ASP A 39 4.71 -3.47 -9.68
C ASP A 39 5.20 -2.42 -10.67
N ASP A 40 4.58 -1.23 -10.72
CA ASP A 40 5.03 -0.14 -11.60
C ASP A 40 6.49 0.25 -11.31
N TRP A 41 6.88 0.31 -10.06
CA TRP A 41 8.25 0.66 -9.68
C TRP A 41 9.27 -0.44 -10.00
N ILE A 42 8.87 -1.70 -9.85
CA ILE A 42 9.69 -2.87 -10.22
C ILE A 42 9.85 -2.94 -11.74
N GLU A 43 8.75 -2.76 -12.49
CA GLU A 43 8.76 -2.77 -13.96
C GLU A 43 9.64 -1.66 -14.55
N ARG A 44 9.68 -0.50 -13.91
CA ARG A 44 10.58 0.60 -14.28
C ARG A 44 12.05 0.34 -13.90
N GLY A 45 12.34 -0.75 -13.21
CA GLY A 45 13.69 -1.07 -12.73
C GLY A 45 14.19 -0.14 -11.62
N TRP A 46 13.28 0.55 -10.93
CA TRP A 46 13.66 1.47 -9.85
C TRP A 46 13.95 0.78 -8.54
N VAL A 47 13.29 -0.33 -8.30
CA VAL A 47 13.48 -1.20 -7.13
C VAL A 47 13.37 -2.66 -7.57
N THR A 48 13.92 -3.55 -6.76
CA THR A 48 13.67 -4.99 -6.85
C THR A 48 12.57 -5.38 -5.85
N PRO A 49 11.92 -6.54 -6.02
CA PRO A 49 10.91 -7.01 -5.06
C PRO A 49 11.42 -7.10 -3.62
N GLN A 50 12.71 -7.40 -3.40
CA GLN A 50 13.33 -7.47 -2.07
C GLN A 50 13.59 -6.10 -1.43
N GLN A 51 13.56 -5.03 -2.24
CA GLN A 51 13.73 -3.65 -1.77
C GLN A 51 12.42 -2.96 -1.39
N VAL A 52 11.31 -3.68 -1.53
CA VAL A 52 9.98 -3.19 -1.15
C VAL A 52 9.58 -3.75 0.19
N ASP A 53 9.18 -2.87 1.09
CA ASP A 53 8.66 -3.23 2.41
C ASP A 53 7.35 -2.47 2.65
N LEU A 54 6.49 -3.01 3.49
CA LEU A 54 5.26 -2.33 3.88
C LEU A 54 5.06 -2.37 5.40
N ASN A 55 4.50 -1.29 5.90
CA ASN A 55 4.12 -1.13 7.29
C ASN A 55 2.60 -1.00 7.40
N LEU A 56 2.02 -1.60 8.42
CA LEU A 56 0.59 -1.50 8.67
C LEU A 56 0.29 -0.25 9.49
N LEU A 57 -0.63 0.60 9.02
CA LEU A 57 -1.12 1.72 9.80
C LEU A 57 -1.97 1.19 10.96
N LEU A 58 -1.53 1.45 12.21
CA LEU A 58 -2.25 1.03 13.41
C LEU A 58 -3.05 2.16 14.06
N TYR A 59 -2.67 3.40 13.82
CA TYR A 59 -3.35 4.59 14.36
C TYR A 59 -3.35 5.72 13.33
N PRO A 60 -4.47 6.47 13.24
CA PRO A 60 -5.73 6.26 13.95
C PRO A 60 -6.50 5.01 13.44
N GLU A 61 -7.31 4.40 14.32
CA GLU A 61 -7.95 3.10 14.02
C GLU A 61 -8.90 3.14 12.82
N HIS A 62 -9.63 4.23 12.62
CA HIS A 62 -10.55 4.40 11.51
C HIS A 62 -9.86 4.57 10.14
N MET A 63 -8.53 4.74 10.12
CA MET A 63 -7.74 4.78 8.88
C MET A 63 -7.03 3.45 8.57
N ARG A 64 -7.18 2.43 9.39
CA ARG A 64 -6.60 1.10 9.14
C ARG A 64 -7.23 0.48 7.89
N ALA A 65 -6.45 -0.29 7.14
CA ALA A 65 -6.99 -1.07 6.02
C ALA A 65 -8.09 -2.08 6.45
N GLN A 66 -8.14 -2.46 7.72
CA GLN A 66 -9.16 -3.35 8.30
C GLN A 66 -10.59 -2.75 8.30
N VAL A 67 -10.74 -1.42 8.21
CA VAL A 67 -12.07 -0.78 8.17
C VAL A 67 -12.76 -0.96 6.82
N LEU A 68 -12.01 -1.33 5.79
CA LEU A 68 -12.56 -1.60 4.47
C LEU A 68 -13.56 -2.76 4.52
N PRO A 69 -14.64 -2.71 3.72
CA PRO A 69 -15.60 -3.81 3.62
C PRO A 69 -14.94 -5.15 3.28
N GLU A 70 -15.55 -6.24 3.76
CA GLU A 70 -14.98 -7.59 3.66
C GLU A 70 -14.59 -7.98 2.23
N HIS A 71 -15.45 -7.66 1.24
CA HIS A 71 -15.17 -8.00 -0.15
C HIS A 71 -13.92 -7.30 -0.69
N PHE A 72 -13.66 -6.05 -0.26
CA PHE A 72 -12.43 -5.33 -0.61
C PHE A 72 -11.21 -5.93 0.09
N ARG A 73 -11.33 -6.22 1.37
CA ARG A 73 -10.24 -6.87 2.11
C ARG A 73 -9.82 -8.18 1.45
N LYS A 74 -10.80 -9.00 1.02
CA LYS A 74 -10.52 -10.23 0.27
C LYS A 74 -9.81 -9.98 -1.06
N GLN A 75 -10.25 -8.99 -1.82
CA GLN A 75 -9.59 -8.65 -3.09
C GLN A 75 -8.15 -8.15 -2.88
N ILE A 76 -7.90 -7.36 -1.82
CA ILE A 76 -6.54 -6.93 -1.47
C ILE A 76 -5.67 -8.12 -1.06
N GLN A 77 -6.21 -9.06 -0.28
CA GLN A 77 -5.52 -10.30 0.07
C GLN A 77 -5.16 -11.12 -1.19
N ASP A 78 -6.06 -11.19 -2.17
CA ASP A 78 -5.80 -11.91 -3.42
C ASP A 78 -4.71 -11.20 -4.25
N LYS A 79 -4.74 -9.86 -4.33
CA LYS A 79 -3.64 -9.06 -4.92
C LYS A 79 -2.30 -9.33 -4.23
N ALA A 80 -2.29 -9.40 -2.89
CA ALA A 80 -1.09 -9.69 -2.12
C ALA A 80 -0.52 -11.10 -2.42
N ARG A 81 -1.39 -12.12 -2.47
CA ARG A 81 -0.99 -13.49 -2.82
C ARG A 81 -0.46 -13.59 -4.24
N ASP A 82 -1.11 -12.91 -5.17
CA ASP A 82 -0.67 -12.84 -6.56
C ASP A 82 0.68 -12.14 -6.71
N TYR A 83 0.88 -11.02 -5.99
CA TYR A 83 2.16 -10.30 -5.93
C TYR A 83 3.29 -11.21 -5.40
N ILE A 84 3.07 -11.90 -4.27
CA ILE A 84 4.04 -12.86 -3.71
C ILE A 84 4.43 -13.91 -4.75
N LYS A 85 3.45 -14.48 -5.44
CA LYS A 85 3.65 -15.53 -6.45
C LYS A 85 4.38 -15.02 -7.69
N ARG A 86 3.95 -13.87 -8.25
CA ARG A 86 4.55 -13.30 -9.47
C ARG A 86 6.02 -12.93 -9.27
N HIS A 87 6.37 -12.43 -8.12
CA HIS A 87 7.73 -12.05 -7.78
C HIS A 87 8.53 -13.14 -7.08
N ASN A 88 7.95 -14.34 -6.92
CA ASN A 88 8.60 -15.50 -6.27
C ASN A 88 9.24 -15.14 -4.92
N LEU A 89 8.56 -14.34 -4.09
CA LEU A 89 9.14 -13.73 -2.89
C LEU A 89 9.58 -14.76 -1.87
N GLU A 90 8.92 -15.92 -1.78
CA GLU A 90 9.32 -17.01 -0.87
C GLU A 90 10.74 -17.52 -1.12
N GLU A 91 11.18 -17.49 -2.39
CA GLU A 91 12.50 -18.00 -2.78
C GLU A 91 13.57 -16.91 -2.89
N VAL A 92 13.17 -15.71 -3.36
CA VAL A 92 14.14 -14.65 -3.68
C VAL A 92 14.36 -13.65 -2.54
N ASP A 93 13.49 -13.61 -1.54
CA ASP A 93 13.60 -12.71 -0.40
C ASP A 93 14.43 -13.34 0.72
N VAL A 94 15.75 -13.30 0.57
CA VAL A 94 16.73 -13.93 1.48
C VAL A 94 16.54 -13.54 2.95
N ASN A 95 16.09 -12.33 3.21
CA ASN A 95 15.82 -11.81 4.56
C ASN A 95 14.36 -11.97 4.97
N GLY A 96 13.50 -12.40 4.07
CA GLY A 96 12.07 -12.61 4.30
C GLY A 96 11.25 -11.35 4.58
N ARG A 97 11.81 -10.14 4.41
CA ARG A 97 11.13 -8.90 4.81
C ARG A 97 9.94 -8.57 3.93
N SER A 98 10.12 -8.55 2.62
CA SER A 98 9.04 -8.24 1.68
C SER A 98 7.97 -9.32 1.70
N PHE A 99 8.37 -10.59 1.77
CA PHE A 99 7.48 -11.73 1.92
C PHE A 99 6.73 -11.69 3.26
N ALA A 100 7.45 -11.48 4.38
CA ALA A 100 6.85 -11.39 5.71
C ALA A 100 5.88 -10.21 5.82
N ALA A 101 6.21 -9.06 5.25
CA ALA A 101 5.36 -7.88 5.25
C ALA A 101 4.06 -8.08 4.45
N ALA A 102 4.15 -8.69 3.26
CA ALA A 102 2.98 -9.02 2.45
C ALA A 102 2.06 -10.04 3.15
N ASN A 103 2.63 -11.06 3.80
CA ASN A 103 1.84 -12.01 4.60
C ASN A 103 1.22 -11.35 5.83
N ALA A 104 1.94 -10.46 6.53
CA ALA A 104 1.39 -9.70 7.64
C ALA A 104 0.18 -8.86 7.23
N LEU A 105 0.19 -8.27 6.03
CA LEU A 105 -0.98 -7.57 5.49
C LEU A 105 -2.15 -8.53 5.23
N ILE A 106 -1.89 -9.72 4.66
CA ILE A 106 -2.93 -10.73 4.43
C ILE A 106 -3.60 -11.12 5.76
N GLU A 107 -2.82 -11.45 6.78
CA GLU A 107 -3.31 -11.79 8.12
C GLU A 107 -4.04 -10.62 8.78
N PHE A 108 -3.50 -9.41 8.66
CA PHE A 108 -4.12 -8.20 9.21
C PHE A 108 -5.52 -7.94 8.64
N LEU A 109 -5.72 -8.22 7.35
CA LEU A 109 -7.00 -8.04 6.66
C LEU A 109 -8.02 -9.17 6.93
N GLU A 110 -7.64 -10.27 7.58
CA GLU A 110 -8.58 -11.33 7.97
C GLU A 110 -9.59 -10.84 9.00
N THR A 111 -9.14 -10.00 9.92
CA THR A 111 -10.00 -9.37 10.91
C THR A 111 -10.48 -8.01 10.44
N GLY A 112 -11.79 -7.85 10.24
CA GLY A 112 -12.38 -6.56 9.86
C GLY A 112 -12.81 -5.74 11.07
N HIS A 113 -12.78 -4.43 10.91
CA HIS A 113 -13.33 -3.44 11.84
C HIS A 113 -14.26 -2.48 11.10
N GLU A 114 -15.22 -3.03 10.36
CA GLU A 114 -16.15 -2.28 9.51
C GLU A 114 -16.99 -1.25 10.29
N THR A 115 -17.14 -1.43 11.60
CA THR A 115 -17.80 -0.45 12.48
C THR A 115 -17.12 0.93 12.45
N ASN A 116 -15.84 1.00 12.08
CA ASN A 116 -15.08 2.24 11.97
C ASN A 116 -15.15 2.86 10.55
N TRP A 117 -15.82 2.21 9.59
CA TRP A 117 -15.99 2.76 8.24
C TRP A 117 -16.72 4.10 8.25
N ASN A 118 -17.78 4.24 9.01
CA ASN A 118 -18.52 5.49 9.15
C ASN A 118 -17.64 6.63 9.69
N LEU A 119 -16.69 6.33 10.57
CA LEU A 119 -15.74 7.33 11.10
C LEU A 119 -14.74 7.74 10.02
N PHE A 120 -14.28 6.77 9.21
CA PHE A 120 -13.42 7.04 8.06
C PHE A 120 -14.12 7.97 7.05
N GLU A 121 -15.39 7.69 6.69
CA GLU A 121 -16.17 8.53 5.78
C GLU A 121 -16.40 9.95 6.35
N LEU A 122 -16.71 10.03 7.64
CA LEU A 122 -16.94 11.33 8.29
C LEU A 122 -15.68 12.20 8.31
N ASP A 123 -14.54 11.61 8.61
CA ASP A 123 -13.25 12.29 8.64
C ASP A 123 -12.85 12.77 7.22
N ASN A 124 -13.01 11.92 6.21
CA ASN A 124 -12.79 12.29 4.81
C ASN A 124 -13.71 13.42 4.36
N LYS A 125 -14.99 13.34 4.68
CA LYS A 125 -15.92 14.39 4.30
C LYS A 125 -15.51 15.75 4.85
N SER A 126 -15.00 15.80 6.07
CA SER A 126 -14.50 17.04 6.66
C SER A 126 -13.32 17.63 5.89
N VAL A 127 -12.44 16.77 5.38
CA VAL A 127 -11.28 17.19 4.56
C VAL A 127 -11.72 17.57 3.15
N ASP A 128 -12.61 16.79 2.56
CA ASP A 128 -13.18 17.01 1.22
C ASP A 128 -13.90 18.38 1.15
N ASP A 129 -14.72 18.69 2.15
CA ASP A 129 -15.42 19.96 2.27
C ASP A 129 -14.43 21.16 2.33
N LEU A 130 -13.30 21.00 3.03
CA LEU A 130 -12.26 22.03 3.13
C LEU A 130 -11.49 22.23 1.81
N ARG A 131 -11.32 21.17 1.02
CA ARG A 131 -10.53 21.16 -0.22
C ARG A 131 -11.40 21.38 -1.46
N ASN A 132 -12.71 21.27 -1.34
CA ASN A 132 -13.67 21.24 -2.45
C ASN A 132 -13.33 20.11 -3.46
N GLU A 133 -12.99 18.94 -2.90
CA GLU A 133 -12.67 17.70 -3.59
C GLU A 133 -13.54 16.58 -3.02
N THR A 134 -13.51 15.39 -3.61
CA THR A 134 -14.10 14.21 -2.99
C THR A 134 -13.12 13.04 -3.03
N LEU A 135 -13.06 12.27 -1.94
CA LEU A 135 -12.28 11.03 -1.87
C LEU A 135 -12.60 10.11 -3.05
N TYR A 136 -13.87 10.04 -3.41
CA TYR A 136 -14.37 9.15 -4.47
C TYR A 136 -14.03 9.61 -5.90
N ASP A 137 -13.54 10.83 -6.10
CA ASP A 137 -13.02 11.28 -7.39
C ASP A 137 -11.60 10.75 -7.62
N VAL A 138 -10.87 10.49 -6.52
CA VAL A 138 -9.52 9.92 -6.54
C VAL A 138 -9.56 8.39 -6.44
N PHE A 139 -10.48 7.86 -5.63
CA PHE A 139 -10.65 6.42 -5.36
C PHE A 139 -12.09 5.99 -5.63
N PRO A 140 -12.52 5.94 -6.91
CA PRO A 140 -13.89 5.60 -7.28
C PRO A 140 -14.30 4.19 -6.83
N GLU A 141 -13.34 3.29 -6.67
CA GLU A 141 -13.55 1.94 -6.16
C GLU A 141 -14.05 1.89 -4.72
N LEU A 142 -13.88 2.97 -3.94
CA LEU A 142 -14.34 3.07 -2.55
C LEU A 142 -15.82 3.49 -2.44
N ARG A 143 -16.54 3.67 -3.54
CA ARG A 143 -18.00 3.91 -3.54
C ARG A 143 -18.74 2.60 -3.34
N PHE A 144 -19.03 2.23 -2.11
CA PHE A 144 -19.68 0.95 -1.79
C PHE A 144 -21.20 1.01 -1.66
N ASN A 145 -21.78 2.18 -1.59
CA ASN A 145 -23.18 2.39 -1.18
C ASN A 145 -24.07 2.96 -2.30
N ASP A 146 -23.72 2.80 -3.56
CA ASP A 146 -24.59 3.17 -4.67
C ASP A 146 -25.34 1.95 -5.24
#